data_7f9405269d154bd72f2c5f07e562499d
#
_entry.id   7f9405269d154bd72f2c5f07e562499d
#
_cell.length_a   1.000
_cell.length_b   1.000
_cell.length_c   1.000
_cell.angle_alpha   90.00
_cell.angle_beta   90.00
_cell.angle_gamma   90.00
#
_symmetry.space_group_name_H-M   'P 1'
#
loop_
_entity.id
_entity.type
_entity.pdbx_description
1 polymer ?
#
loop_
_entity_poly.entity_id
_entity_poly.type
_entity_poly.pdbx_seq_one_letter_code
_entity_poly.pdbx_strand_id
1 'polypeptide(L)'
;MGREFELKYQATPAQFAALKADFPHLHPITMETTYYDTFDGKMGNYHWTFRRRMENGKSVCALKTPGEDGGTGEWEVEETSIIMAVPKLVKAGAPWLLAEFTVSGVAPVCGAKFTRLAGIVEYEGAQLELALDEGVLTGGGREMPLMEVEVELKSGEDAAAIAFGAQLADKYGLVPGGKSKYRRALELART
;
A
#
# COMPACT_ATOMS: atom_id res chain seq x y z
N MET A 1 -5.75 15.00 4.05
CA MET A 1 -4.32 14.88 3.75
C MET A 1 -3.66 14.29 4.98
N GLY A 2 -3.25 13.05 4.90
CA GLY A 2 -2.50 12.37 5.95
C GLY A 2 -1.06 12.14 5.46
N ARG A 3 -0.07 12.44 6.30
CA ARG A 3 1.28 11.92 6.15
C ARG A 3 1.20 10.44 6.50
N GLU A 4 1.53 9.58 5.58
CA GLU A 4 1.65 8.14 5.81
C GLU A 4 3.11 7.83 6.17
N PHE A 5 3.30 7.17 7.31
CA PHE A 5 4.58 6.59 7.71
C PHE A 5 4.38 5.09 7.92
N GLU A 6 5.03 4.28 7.10
CA GLU A 6 4.93 2.82 7.15
C GLU A 6 6.30 2.15 7.03
N LEU A 7 6.47 1.05 7.75
CA LEU A 7 7.60 0.13 7.64
C LEU A 7 7.12 -1.17 7.00
N LYS A 8 7.94 -1.73 6.13
CA LYS A 8 7.65 -2.96 5.40
C LYS A 8 8.70 -4.02 5.64
N TYR A 9 8.24 -5.26 5.78
CA TYR A 9 9.11 -6.41 5.97
C TYR A 9 8.64 -7.55 5.07
N GLN A 10 9.60 -8.29 4.53
CA GLN A 10 9.33 -9.57 3.89
C GLN A 10 9.27 -10.66 4.97
N ALA A 11 8.39 -11.63 4.79
CA ALA A 11 8.21 -12.74 5.71
C ALA A 11 8.10 -14.07 4.96
N THR A 12 8.47 -15.14 5.66
CA THR A 12 8.26 -16.53 5.25
C THR A 12 6.93 -17.06 5.79
N PRO A 13 6.39 -18.16 5.25
CA PRO A 13 5.17 -18.79 5.79
C PRO A 13 5.26 -19.13 7.28
N ALA A 14 6.42 -19.56 7.76
CA ALA A 14 6.61 -19.90 9.19
C ALA A 14 6.54 -18.64 10.08
N GLN A 15 7.15 -17.53 9.64
CA GLN A 15 7.08 -16.25 10.35
C GLN A 15 5.66 -15.69 10.37
N PHE A 16 4.93 -15.84 9.25
CA PHE A 16 3.52 -15.46 9.17
C PHE A 16 2.64 -16.24 10.14
N ALA A 17 2.86 -17.55 10.24
CA ALA A 17 2.14 -18.41 11.20
C ALA A 17 2.40 -17.99 12.65
N ALA A 18 3.63 -17.67 13.01
CA ALA A 18 3.98 -17.18 14.33
C ALA A 18 3.35 -15.82 14.65
N LEU A 19 3.38 -14.88 13.69
CA LEU A 19 2.73 -13.58 13.85
C LEU A 19 1.20 -13.72 14.03
N LYS A 20 0.54 -14.57 13.23
CA LYS A 20 -0.90 -14.84 13.38
C LYS A 20 -1.25 -15.41 14.75
N ALA A 21 -0.40 -16.25 15.32
CA ALA A 21 -0.61 -16.82 16.65
C ALA A 21 -0.46 -15.77 17.77
N ASP A 22 0.51 -14.87 17.64
CA ASP A 22 0.79 -13.84 18.65
C ASP A 22 -0.15 -12.62 18.55
N PHE A 23 -0.76 -12.39 17.37
CA PHE A 23 -1.71 -11.30 17.12
C PHE A 23 -3.09 -11.82 16.67
N PRO A 24 -3.82 -12.57 17.53
CA PRO A 24 -5.09 -13.22 17.16
C PRO A 24 -6.25 -12.23 16.94
N HIS A 25 -6.06 -10.97 17.28
CA HIS A 25 -7.06 -9.90 17.10
C HIS A 25 -7.04 -9.27 15.70
N LEU A 26 -6.11 -9.67 14.83
CA LEU A 26 -6.09 -9.19 13.45
C LEU A 26 -7.28 -9.76 12.66
N HIS A 27 -7.93 -8.89 11.89
CA HIS A 27 -9.13 -9.24 11.12
C HIS A 27 -8.82 -9.32 9.60
N PRO A 28 -9.43 -10.28 8.88
CA PRO A 28 -9.20 -10.45 7.46
C PRO A 28 -9.92 -9.38 6.62
N ILE A 29 -9.20 -8.83 5.65
CA ILE A 29 -9.70 -7.92 4.63
C ILE A 29 -9.26 -8.48 3.28
N THR A 30 -10.25 -8.75 2.39
CA THR A 30 -9.94 -9.14 1.02
C THR A 30 -9.58 -7.91 0.20
N MET A 31 -8.40 -7.94 -0.42
CA MET A 31 -7.85 -6.83 -1.19
C MET A 31 -7.64 -7.25 -2.65
N GLU A 32 -8.23 -6.50 -3.58
CA GLU A 32 -7.91 -6.59 -5.01
C GLU A 32 -7.56 -5.21 -5.54
N THR A 33 -6.30 -4.99 -5.89
CA THR A 33 -5.77 -3.70 -6.31
C THR A 33 -5.41 -3.72 -7.79
N THR A 34 -5.86 -2.70 -8.52
CA THR A 34 -5.41 -2.40 -9.89
C THR A 34 -4.64 -1.08 -9.86
N TYR A 35 -3.43 -1.08 -10.39
CA TYR A 35 -2.60 0.11 -10.55
C TYR A 35 -2.73 0.64 -11.97
N TYR A 36 -2.78 1.96 -12.09
CA TYR A 36 -2.99 2.66 -13.34
C TYR A 36 -1.84 3.61 -13.63
N ASP A 37 -1.52 3.75 -14.90
CA ASP A 37 -0.60 4.78 -15.39
C ASP A 37 -1.14 5.39 -16.68
N THR A 38 -0.63 6.57 -17.04
CA THR A 38 -0.87 7.17 -18.35
C THR A 38 -0.13 6.38 -19.43
N PHE A 39 -0.56 6.51 -20.69
CA PHE A 39 0.08 5.79 -21.80
C PHE A 39 1.55 6.14 -21.99
N ASP A 40 1.98 7.33 -21.56
CA ASP A 40 3.37 7.81 -21.58
C ASP A 40 4.11 7.62 -20.23
N GLY A 41 3.50 6.92 -19.27
CA GLY A 41 4.15 6.53 -18.01
C GLY A 41 4.38 7.67 -17.02
N LYS A 42 3.57 8.73 -17.05
CA LYS A 42 3.75 9.90 -16.17
C LYS A 42 3.70 9.55 -14.69
N MET A 43 2.75 8.67 -14.27
CA MET A 43 2.66 8.29 -12.85
C MET A 43 3.97 7.65 -12.38
N GLY A 44 4.48 6.68 -13.12
CA GLY A 44 5.75 6.02 -12.80
C GLY A 44 6.94 6.98 -12.82
N ASN A 45 7.02 7.92 -13.79
CA ASN A 45 8.09 8.90 -13.90
C ASN A 45 8.11 9.90 -12.74
N TYR A 46 6.95 10.25 -12.20
CA TYR A 46 6.80 11.12 -11.02
C TYR A 46 6.83 10.34 -9.69
N HIS A 47 7.07 9.03 -9.74
CA HIS A 47 6.99 8.14 -8.58
C HIS A 47 5.62 8.16 -7.88
N TRP A 48 4.56 8.47 -8.62
CA TRP A 48 3.20 8.44 -8.12
C TRP A 48 2.62 7.04 -8.24
N THR A 49 1.78 6.68 -7.27
CA THR A 49 0.97 5.46 -7.34
C THR A 49 -0.49 5.86 -7.45
N PHE A 50 -1.12 5.52 -8.58
CA PHE A 50 -2.54 5.76 -8.83
C PHE A 50 -3.23 4.41 -8.92
N ARG A 51 -4.18 4.15 -8.01
CA ARG A 51 -4.78 2.82 -7.85
C ARG A 51 -6.28 2.87 -7.60
N ARG A 52 -6.97 1.79 -7.98
CA ARG A 52 -8.26 1.43 -7.46
C ARG A 52 -8.11 0.12 -6.69
N ARG A 53 -8.66 0.05 -5.49
CA ARG A 53 -8.64 -1.12 -4.64
C ARG A 53 -10.07 -1.50 -4.25
N MET A 54 -10.37 -2.79 -4.35
CA MET A 54 -11.56 -3.39 -3.74
C MET A 54 -11.17 -3.89 -2.35
N GLU A 55 -11.85 -3.41 -1.31
CA GLU A 55 -11.66 -3.76 0.09
C GLU A 55 -12.96 -4.33 0.64
N ASN A 56 -13.07 -5.65 0.81
CA ASN A 56 -14.31 -6.30 1.22
C ASN A 56 -15.55 -5.86 0.40
N GLY A 57 -15.39 -5.67 -0.91
CA GLY A 57 -16.45 -5.24 -1.81
C GLY A 57 -16.65 -3.72 -1.93
N LYS A 58 -15.95 -2.90 -1.15
CA LYS A 58 -15.93 -1.44 -1.34
C LYS A 58 -14.81 -1.06 -2.30
N SER A 59 -15.10 -0.11 -3.18
CA SER A 59 -14.12 0.40 -4.14
C SER A 59 -13.53 1.72 -3.65
N VAL A 60 -12.21 1.74 -3.42
CA VAL A 60 -11.45 2.90 -2.99
C VAL A 60 -10.41 3.23 -4.05
N CYS A 61 -10.43 4.48 -4.52
CA CYS A 61 -9.41 5.01 -5.42
C CYS A 61 -8.45 5.91 -4.63
N ALA A 62 -7.15 5.74 -4.87
CA ALA A 62 -6.12 6.47 -4.15
C ALA A 62 -5.03 6.99 -5.07
N LEU A 63 -4.48 8.15 -4.71
CA LEU A 63 -3.23 8.68 -5.21
C LEU A 63 -2.23 8.73 -4.06
N LYS A 64 -1.03 8.16 -4.27
CA LYS A 64 0.14 8.36 -3.40
C LYS A 64 1.22 9.12 -4.15
N THR A 65 1.85 10.09 -3.50
CA THR A 65 2.97 10.86 -4.06
C THR A 65 4.13 10.93 -3.06
N PRO A 66 5.38 11.09 -3.51
CA PRO A 66 6.47 11.39 -2.60
C PRO A 66 6.19 12.67 -1.82
N GLY A 67 6.41 12.66 -0.51
CA GLY A 67 6.38 13.84 0.36
C GLY A 67 7.75 14.54 0.42
N GLU A 68 7.74 15.83 0.76
CA GLU A 68 8.96 16.64 0.87
C GLU A 68 9.87 16.20 2.02
N ASP A 69 9.30 15.61 3.05
CA ASP A 69 9.97 15.13 4.27
C ASP A 69 10.38 13.64 4.22
N GLY A 70 10.30 13.02 3.03
CA GLY A 70 10.57 11.60 2.83
C GLY A 70 9.41 10.68 3.19
N GLY A 71 8.28 11.22 3.66
CA GLY A 71 7.02 10.50 3.82
C GLY A 71 6.27 10.36 2.50
N THR A 72 5.03 9.91 2.59
CA THR A 72 4.13 9.77 1.44
C THR A 72 2.88 10.62 1.66
N GLY A 73 2.54 11.47 0.68
CA GLY A 73 1.22 12.09 0.63
C GLY A 73 0.21 11.09 0.08
N GLU A 74 -0.92 10.89 0.78
CA GLU A 74 -1.98 10.02 0.33
C GLU A 74 -3.34 10.72 0.36
N TRP A 75 -4.12 10.50 -0.71
CA TRP A 75 -5.52 10.92 -0.84
C TRP A 75 -6.34 9.73 -1.32
N GLU A 76 -7.45 9.50 -0.65
CA GLU A 76 -8.37 8.40 -0.96
C GLU A 76 -9.81 8.91 -1.11
N VAL A 77 -10.54 8.28 -2.01
CA VAL A 77 -11.98 8.52 -2.21
C VAL A 77 -12.69 7.21 -2.52
N GLU A 78 -13.89 7.04 -1.99
CA GLU A 78 -14.76 5.94 -2.37
C GLU A 78 -15.35 6.21 -3.77
N GLU A 79 -14.90 5.42 -4.75
CA GLU A 79 -15.32 5.55 -6.16
C GLU A 79 -15.04 4.23 -6.91
N THR A 80 -15.93 3.88 -7.83
CA THR A 80 -15.80 2.65 -8.64
C THR A 80 -15.02 2.87 -9.94
N SER A 81 -15.03 4.10 -10.45
CA SER A 81 -14.32 4.49 -11.67
C SER A 81 -13.05 5.27 -11.34
N ILE A 82 -11.89 4.79 -11.77
CA ILE A 82 -10.62 5.46 -11.55
C ILE A 82 -10.60 6.88 -12.16
N ILE A 83 -11.26 7.10 -13.30
CA ILE A 83 -11.34 8.41 -13.96
C ILE A 83 -12.27 9.35 -13.18
N MET A 84 -13.40 8.84 -12.68
CA MET A 84 -14.33 9.65 -11.89
C MET A 84 -13.78 9.99 -10.49
N ALA A 85 -12.76 9.23 -10.03
CA ALA A 85 -12.06 9.54 -8.80
C ALA A 85 -11.17 10.79 -8.92
N VAL A 86 -10.65 11.11 -10.11
CA VAL A 86 -9.69 12.22 -10.32
C VAL A 86 -10.21 13.55 -9.76
N PRO A 87 -11.40 14.07 -10.17
CA PRO A 87 -11.89 15.33 -9.64
C PRO A 87 -12.18 15.28 -8.12
N LYS A 88 -12.57 14.12 -7.61
CA LYS A 88 -12.80 13.92 -6.16
C LYS A 88 -11.49 13.98 -5.37
N LEU A 89 -10.42 13.32 -5.87
CA LEU A 89 -9.10 13.34 -5.27
C LEU A 89 -8.52 14.76 -5.27
N VAL A 90 -8.62 15.49 -6.40
CA VAL A 90 -8.17 16.89 -6.48
C VAL A 90 -8.95 17.77 -5.50
N LYS A 91 -10.28 17.59 -5.39
CA LYS A 91 -11.10 18.30 -4.40
C LYS A 91 -10.69 17.95 -2.95
N ALA A 92 -10.21 16.73 -2.69
CA ALA A 92 -9.68 16.31 -1.40
C ALA A 92 -8.25 16.84 -1.13
N GLY A 93 -7.65 17.59 -2.07
CA GLY A 93 -6.35 18.23 -1.92
C GLY A 93 -5.21 17.51 -2.62
N ALA A 94 -5.47 16.49 -3.43
CA ALA A 94 -4.44 15.88 -4.27
C ALA A 94 -3.89 16.91 -5.29
N PRO A 95 -2.63 16.78 -5.73
CA PRO A 95 -2.04 17.68 -6.72
C PRO A 95 -2.92 17.82 -7.97
N TRP A 96 -3.17 19.04 -8.42
CA TRP A 96 -3.98 19.31 -9.61
C TRP A 96 -3.40 18.68 -10.90
N LEU A 97 -2.07 18.45 -10.92
CA LEU A 97 -1.37 17.72 -11.97
C LEU A 97 -1.96 16.33 -12.25
N LEU A 98 -2.62 15.69 -11.26
CA LEU A 98 -3.34 14.45 -11.48
C LEU A 98 -4.39 14.61 -12.59
N ALA A 99 -5.16 15.68 -12.55
CA ALA A 99 -6.17 15.96 -13.57
C ALA A 99 -5.53 16.21 -14.95
N GLU A 100 -4.42 16.95 -15.00
CA GLU A 100 -3.68 17.19 -16.24
C GLU A 100 -3.10 15.90 -16.83
N PHE A 101 -2.45 15.06 -15.99
CA PHE A 101 -1.86 13.80 -16.46
C PHE A 101 -2.91 12.85 -17.02
N THR A 102 -4.10 12.82 -16.42
CA THR A 102 -5.16 11.88 -16.79
C THR A 102 -6.08 12.33 -17.93
N VAL A 103 -5.87 13.53 -18.50
CA VAL A 103 -6.68 14.05 -19.61
C VAL A 103 -6.76 13.09 -20.80
N SER A 104 -5.64 12.45 -21.16
CA SER A 104 -5.56 11.47 -22.26
C SER A 104 -5.95 10.05 -21.83
N GLY A 105 -6.43 9.88 -20.61
CA GLY A 105 -6.80 8.60 -20.04
C GLY A 105 -5.64 7.89 -19.35
N VAL A 106 -5.99 6.81 -18.64
CA VAL A 106 -5.08 5.90 -17.97
C VAL A 106 -5.45 4.46 -18.30
N ALA A 107 -4.46 3.57 -18.23
CA ALA A 107 -4.65 2.14 -18.44
C ALA A 107 -4.16 1.35 -17.21
N PRO A 108 -4.74 0.17 -16.92
CA PRO A 108 -4.19 -0.74 -15.92
C PRO A 108 -2.81 -1.25 -16.36
N VAL A 109 -1.83 -1.21 -15.46
CA VAL A 109 -0.46 -1.62 -15.75
C VAL A 109 -0.01 -2.85 -14.97
N CYS A 110 -0.54 -3.04 -13.76
CA CYS A 110 -0.27 -4.20 -12.91
C CYS A 110 -1.30 -4.24 -11.76
N GLY A 111 -1.18 -5.25 -10.89
CA GLY A 111 -2.13 -5.41 -9.80
C GLY A 111 -1.60 -6.22 -8.62
N ALA A 112 -2.46 -6.42 -7.62
CA ALA A 112 -2.25 -7.29 -6.49
C ALA A 112 -3.57 -7.88 -6.01
N LYS A 113 -3.58 -9.16 -5.62
CA LYS A 113 -4.70 -9.83 -4.99
C LYS A 113 -4.20 -10.53 -3.74
N PHE A 114 -4.72 -10.14 -2.59
CA PHE A 114 -4.24 -10.67 -1.32
C PHE A 114 -5.30 -10.56 -0.22
N THR A 115 -5.12 -11.35 0.81
CA THR A 115 -5.81 -11.17 2.08
C THR A 115 -4.88 -10.41 3.01
N ARG A 116 -5.38 -9.32 3.57
CA ARG A 116 -4.74 -8.56 4.65
C ARG A 116 -5.34 -8.99 5.97
N LEU A 117 -4.53 -9.41 6.92
CA LEU A 117 -4.93 -9.45 8.32
C LEU A 117 -4.45 -8.17 8.97
N ALA A 118 -5.35 -7.31 9.45
CA ALA A 118 -4.98 -6.01 10.01
C ALA A 118 -5.65 -5.76 11.36
N GLY A 119 -4.98 -5.00 12.21
CA GLY A 119 -5.50 -4.57 13.49
C GLY A 119 -4.60 -3.52 14.13
N ILE A 120 -5.18 -2.79 15.09
CA ILE A 120 -4.45 -1.76 15.84
C ILE A 120 -3.68 -2.40 16.99
N VAL A 121 -2.42 -2.00 17.10
CA VAL A 121 -1.53 -2.29 18.22
C VAL A 121 -1.15 -0.97 18.87
N GLU A 122 -1.31 -0.88 20.20
CA GLU A 122 -0.80 0.25 20.96
C GLU A 122 0.62 -0.04 21.43
N TYR A 123 1.55 0.87 21.14
CA TYR A 123 2.94 0.74 21.51
C TYR A 123 3.55 2.10 21.83
N GLU A 124 4.09 2.25 23.06
CA GLU A 124 4.73 3.48 23.55
C GLU A 124 3.89 4.75 23.32
N GLY A 125 2.57 4.65 23.53
CA GLY A 125 1.64 5.78 23.38
C GLY A 125 1.23 6.09 21.93
N ALA A 126 1.71 5.32 20.96
CA ALA A 126 1.30 5.41 19.56
C ALA A 126 0.27 4.33 19.21
N GLN A 127 -0.59 4.64 18.24
CA GLN A 127 -1.46 3.66 17.60
C GLN A 127 -0.83 3.25 16.25
N LEU A 128 -0.56 1.97 16.11
CA LEU A 128 0.07 1.37 14.93
C LEU A 128 -0.90 0.38 14.30
N GLU A 129 -1.07 0.40 13.00
CA GLU A 129 -1.71 -0.70 12.30
C GLU A 129 -0.66 -1.75 11.94
N LEU A 130 -0.83 -2.95 12.49
CA LEU A 130 -0.08 -4.12 12.04
C LEU A 130 -0.89 -4.81 10.96
N ALA A 131 -0.29 -5.00 9.78
CA ALA A 131 -0.91 -5.68 8.66
C ALA A 131 -0.03 -6.81 8.14
N LEU A 132 -0.65 -7.98 7.90
CA LEU A 132 -0.02 -9.16 7.30
C LEU A 132 -0.69 -9.43 5.95
N ASP A 133 0.02 -9.22 4.85
CA ASP A 133 -0.48 -9.36 3.49
C ASP A 133 0.00 -10.68 2.86
N GLU A 134 -0.92 -11.55 2.48
CA GLU A 134 -0.64 -12.83 1.84
C GLU A 134 -1.44 -12.99 0.55
N GLY A 135 -0.75 -13.23 -0.58
CA GLY A 135 -1.40 -13.39 -1.88
C GLY A 135 -0.43 -13.35 -3.04
N VAL A 136 -0.80 -12.60 -4.08
CA VAL A 136 0.01 -12.47 -5.31
C VAL A 136 0.05 -11.03 -5.82
N LEU A 137 1.17 -10.67 -6.43
CA LEU A 137 1.30 -9.53 -7.32
C LEU A 137 1.12 -9.98 -8.75
N THR A 138 0.48 -9.18 -9.60
CA THR A 138 0.18 -9.52 -10.99
C THR A 138 0.72 -8.46 -11.94
N GLY A 139 1.31 -8.89 -13.04
CA GLY A 139 1.84 -7.99 -14.07
C GLY A 139 2.25 -8.74 -15.33
N GLY A 140 1.93 -8.19 -16.52
CA GLY A 140 2.30 -8.79 -17.81
C GLY A 140 1.79 -10.23 -18.01
N GLY A 141 0.64 -10.57 -17.43
CA GLY A 141 0.09 -11.94 -17.47
C GLY A 141 0.80 -12.93 -16.53
N ARG A 142 1.67 -12.46 -15.64
CA ARG A 142 2.41 -13.27 -14.67
C ARG A 142 1.95 -12.98 -13.25
N GLU A 143 2.28 -13.91 -12.34
CA GLU A 143 2.04 -13.77 -10.91
C GLU A 143 3.34 -13.98 -10.12
N MET A 144 3.47 -13.25 -9.02
CA MET A 144 4.57 -13.39 -8.05
C MET A 144 3.98 -13.46 -6.65
N PRO A 145 4.41 -14.42 -5.80
CA PRO A 145 3.95 -14.50 -4.41
C PRO A 145 4.19 -13.19 -3.65
N LEU A 146 3.20 -12.81 -2.85
CA LEU A 146 3.26 -11.71 -1.90
C LEU A 146 3.13 -12.27 -0.48
N MET A 147 4.11 -11.96 0.36
CA MET A 147 4.05 -12.20 1.79
C MET A 147 4.81 -11.07 2.49
N GLU A 148 4.07 -10.12 3.05
CA GLU A 148 4.59 -8.85 3.55
C GLU A 148 3.96 -8.49 4.88
N VAL A 149 4.76 -7.96 5.79
CA VAL A 149 4.33 -7.38 7.06
C VAL A 149 4.49 -5.87 6.94
N GLU A 150 3.44 -5.13 7.28
CA GLU A 150 3.47 -3.67 7.33
C GLU A 150 3.17 -3.19 8.75
N VAL A 151 3.87 -2.16 9.18
CA VAL A 151 3.60 -1.39 10.40
C VAL A 151 3.37 0.04 9.98
N GLU A 152 2.14 0.51 10.09
CA GLU A 152 1.74 1.88 9.71
C GLU A 152 1.41 2.70 10.96
N LEU A 153 1.98 3.89 11.05
CA LEU A 153 1.68 4.83 12.12
C LEU A 153 0.31 5.50 11.88
N LYS A 154 -0.65 5.25 12.77
CA LYS A 154 -1.97 5.92 12.73
C LYS A 154 -2.00 7.17 13.60
N SER A 155 -1.33 7.14 14.75
CA SER A 155 -1.15 8.32 15.61
C SER A 155 0.05 8.15 16.54
N GLY A 156 0.69 9.24 16.92
CA GLY A 156 1.88 9.25 17.77
C GLY A 156 3.14 9.64 17.01
N GLU A 157 4.29 9.20 17.49
CA GLU A 157 5.61 9.55 16.95
C GLU A 157 6.19 8.43 16.08
N ASP A 158 6.89 8.79 14.99
CA ASP A 158 7.57 7.84 14.11
C ASP A 158 8.51 6.89 14.88
N ALA A 159 9.12 7.39 15.95
CA ALA A 159 10.03 6.61 16.80
C ALA A 159 9.37 5.35 17.38
N ALA A 160 8.10 5.42 17.77
CA ALA A 160 7.36 4.27 18.29
C ALA A 160 7.14 3.22 17.19
N ALA A 161 6.78 3.62 15.96
CA ALA A 161 6.65 2.71 14.84
C ALA A 161 7.99 2.05 14.47
N ILE A 162 9.09 2.82 14.50
CA ILE A 162 10.45 2.29 14.25
C ILE A 162 10.83 1.27 15.32
N ALA A 163 10.60 1.58 16.61
CA ALA A 163 10.92 0.68 17.72
C ALA A 163 10.10 -0.60 17.67
N PHE A 164 8.80 -0.50 17.42
CA PHE A 164 7.91 -1.66 17.27
C PHE A 164 8.32 -2.52 16.06
N GLY A 165 8.59 -1.91 14.92
CA GLY A 165 9.04 -2.60 13.72
C GLY A 165 10.36 -3.33 13.92
N ALA A 166 11.33 -2.70 14.63
CA ALA A 166 12.59 -3.33 14.99
C ALA A 166 12.39 -4.53 15.94
N GLN A 167 11.51 -4.40 16.94
CA GLN A 167 11.15 -5.51 17.84
C GLN A 167 10.53 -6.69 17.10
N LEU A 168 9.62 -6.43 16.13
CA LEU A 168 9.04 -7.48 15.30
C LEU A 168 10.13 -8.15 14.44
N ALA A 169 10.99 -7.34 13.80
CA ALA A 169 12.05 -7.85 12.95
C ALA A 169 13.02 -8.76 13.73
N ASP A 170 13.41 -8.34 14.94
CA ASP A 170 14.29 -9.14 15.82
C ASP A 170 13.59 -10.43 16.29
N LYS A 171 12.36 -10.32 16.83
CA LYS A 171 11.62 -11.46 17.38
C LYS A 171 11.30 -12.53 16.34
N TYR A 172 10.92 -12.14 15.12
CA TYR A 172 10.47 -13.08 14.08
C TYR A 172 11.49 -13.29 12.96
N GLY A 173 12.62 -12.59 12.98
CA GLY A 173 13.62 -12.66 11.91
C GLY A 173 13.15 -12.07 10.59
N LEU A 174 12.32 -10.98 10.63
CA LEU A 174 11.81 -10.35 9.43
C LEU A 174 12.90 -9.57 8.71
N VAL A 175 12.83 -9.54 7.38
CA VAL A 175 13.78 -8.79 6.55
C VAL A 175 13.13 -7.49 6.07
N PRO A 176 13.76 -6.32 6.27
CA PRO A 176 13.22 -5.06 5.76
C PRO A 176 12.92 -5.13 4.27
N GLY A 177 11.73 -4.74 3.87
CA GLY A 177 11.26 -4.67 2.49
C GLY A 177 11.67 -3.34 1.84
N GLY A 178 12.24 -3.37 0.62
CA GLY A 178 12.72 -2.17 -0.04
C GLY A 178 11.77 -1.57 -1.07
N LYS A 179 10.98 -2.39 -1.77
CA LYS A 179 10.14 -1.94 -2.89
C LYS A 179 8.65 -2.09 -2.56
N SER A 180 7.85 -1.10 -2.95
CA SER A 180 6.39 -1.16 -2.81
C SER A 180 5.77 -2.30 -3.65
N LYS A 181 4.55 -2.74 -3.30
CA LYS A 181 3.75 -3.70 -4.09
C LYS A 181 3.63 -3.24 -5.54
N TYR A 182 3.32 -1.97 -5.76
CA TYR A 182 3.24 -1.36 -7.10
C TYR A 182 4.53 -1.55 -7.90
N ARG A 183 5.68 -1.19 -7.32
CA ARG A 183 6.96 -1.25 -8.02
C ARG A 183 7.36 -2.68 -8.38
N ARG A 184 7.14 -3.64 -7.47
CA ARG A 184 7.38 -5.07 -7.73
C ARG A 184 6.46 -5.62 -8.82
N ALA A 185 5.16 -5.29 -8.77
CA ALA A 185 4.18 -5.71 -9.77
C ALA A 185 4.46 -5.08 -11.15
N LEU A 186 4.90 -3.81 -11.19
CA LEU A 186 5.28 -3.13 -12.43
C LEU A 186 6.56 -3.72 -13.05
N GLU A 187 7.55 -4.09 -12.23
CA GLU A 187 8.75 -4.79 -12.69
C GLU A 187 8.38 -6.15 -13.28
N LEU A 188 7.48 -6.90 -12.64
CA LEU A 188 6.97 -8.17 -13.16
C LEU A 188 6.28 -7.99 -14.52
N ALA A 189 5.58 -6.88 -14.74
CA ALA A 189 4.91 -6.58 -16.01
C ALA A 189 5.89 -6.27 -17.16
N ARG A 190 7.13 -5.87 -16.85
CA ARG A 190 8.15 -5.46 -17.82
C ARG A 190 9.15 -6.57 -18.18
N THR A 191 9.17 -7.66 -17.42
CA THR A 191 10.01 -8.85 -17.72
C THR A 191 9.30 -9.80 -18.66
#